data_33638f6936951504e514f05b840fac03
#
_entry.id   33638f6936951504e514f05b840fac03
#
_cell.length_a   1.000
_cell.length_b   1.000
_cell.length_c   1.000
_cell.angle_alpha   90.00
_cell.angle_beta   90.00
_cell.angle_gamma   90.00
#
_symmetry.space_group_name_H-M   'P 1'
#
loop_
_entity.id
_entity.type
_entity.pdbx_description
1 polymer ?
#
loop_
_entity_poly.entity_id
_entity_poly.type
_entity_poly.pdbx_seq_one_letter_code
_entity_poly.pdbx_strand_id
1 'polypeptide(L)'
;LRTIHAPYLLFLGEAGSAAEDVGAKTAEGVYYWRPERCIGQNRFAGSNLDLGLADMTPEEAARAGAKTLVIGVANRGGVLSPRWTPTLLAALEAGMDIASGLHQRLSSSPEIAQTAERLGRTLHDVRHWSGAQLPVGDGKRRAGKRVLIIGTDCAVGKNYTALALEAELKRRGVKATFRATGQTGVLISGAGIAIDAVPADFVSGAVEMLCPENEPDHWDVIEGQASVLHPSFAAVTTGLVHGAQPDAIIIAHEAERAEMRGLPGRETPSLVETIQAHLSTARVTNPACKAVGVSLNTRRLDEDRARAAVRAAAVQTGLAATDPIRFGAGPLADALLGVETAED
;
A
#
# COMPACT_ATOMS: atom_id res chain seq x y z
N LEU A 1 0.18 16.24 -5.18
CA LEU A 1 0.98 15.12 -4.63
C LEU A 1 2.40 15.18 -5.21
N ARG A 2 3.42 14.90 -4.38
CA ARG A 2 4.79 14.73 -4.87
C ARG A 2 4.90 13.39 -5.60
N THR A 3 5.62 13.39 -6.72
CA THR A 3 5.86 12.17 -7.51
C THR A 3 7.28 11.68 -7.28
N ILE A 4 7.43 10.40 -7.02
CA ILE A 4 8.72 9.71 -6.96
C ILE A 4 9.03 9.21 -8.36
N HIS A 5 10.09 9.72 -8.95
CA HIS A 5 10.43 9.46 -10.34
C HIS A 5 11.19 8.15 -10.51
N ALA A 6 10.68 7.28 -11.38
CA ALA A 6 11.38 6.07 -11.85
C ALA A 6 12.33 6.43 -13.02
N PRO A 7 13.32 5.55 -13.37
CA PRO A 7 13.61 4.24 -12.79
C PRO A 7 14.23 4.27 -11.38
N TYR A 8 14.05 3.16 -10.63
CA TYR A 8 14.52 3.01 -9.26
C TYR A 8 15.77 2.14 -9.15
N LEU A 9 16.70 2.54 -8.28
CA LEU A 9 17.67 1.66 -7.66
C LEU A 9 17.12 1.22 -6.31
N LEU A 10 16.89 -0.08 -6.10
CA LEU A 10 16.38 -0.60 -4.83
C LEU A 10 17.54 -0.84 -3.85
N PHE A 11 17.57 -0.10 -2.76
CA PHE A 11 18.58 -0.25 -1.72
C PHE A 11 18.15 -1.33 -0.72
N LEU A 12 18.93 -2.40 -0.63
CA LEU A 12 18.74 -3.55 0.27
C LEU A 12 19.70 -3.54 1.46
N GLY A 13 20.78 -2.79 1.38
CA GLY A 13 21.73 -2.62 2.47
C GLY A 13 22.25 -3.95 3.01
N GLU A 14 22.19 -4.10 4.33
CA GLU A 14 22.63 -5.28 5.10
C GLU A 14 21.50 -6.27 5.36
N ALA A 15 20.39 -6.16 4.71
CA ALA A 15 19.22 -6.97 5.00
C ALA A 15 19.58 -8.48 5.00
N GLY A 16 19.11 -9.19 6.02
CA GLY A 16 19.39 -10.62 6.20
C GLY A 16 20.48 -10.95 7.21
N SER A 17 21.07 -9.97 7.92
CA SER A 17 21.89 -10.30 9.09
C SER A 17 21.00 -10.78 10.23
N ALA A 18 21.34 -11.93 10.85
CA ALA A 18 20.58 -12.50 11.97
C ALA A 18 20.57 -11.61 13.23
N ALA A 19 21.38 -10.55 13.25
CA ALA A 19 21.51 -9.62 14.37
C ALA A 19 20.50 -8.45 14.29
N GLU A 20 20.00 -8.14 13.10
CA GLU A 20 19.01 -7.09 12.89
C GLU A 20 17.83 -7.68 12.13
N ASP A 21 16.64 -7.58 12.69
CA ASP A 21 15.36 -8.02 12.07
C ASP A 21 15.02 -7.12 10.86
N VAL A 22 15.91 -7.09 9.87
CA VAL A 22 15.82 -6.23 8.67
C VAL A 22 15.22 -7.05 7.54
N GLY A 23 14.05 -6.64 7.11
CA GLY A 23 13.33 -7.28 5.99
C GLY A 23 13.25 -6.37 4.77
N ALA A 24 13.33 -6.96 3.58
CA ALA A 24 13.20 -6.24 2.29
C ALA A 24 11.79 -6.22 1.72
N LYS A 25 10.76 -6.41 2.54
CA LYS A 25 9.36 -6.47 2.10
C LYS A 25 8.92 -5.28 1.25
N THR A 26 9.51 -4.11 1.49
CA THR A 26 9.23 -2.91 0.68
C THR A 26 9.81 -3.06 -0.71
N ALA A 27 11.09 -3.43 -0.84
CA ALA A 27 11.73 -3.65 -2.14
C ALA A 27 11.09 -4.81 -2.90
N GLU A 28 10.81 -5.93 -2.20
CA GLU A 28 10.07 -7.07 -2.76
C GLU A 28 8.71 -6.62 -3.33
N GLY A 29 7.95 -5.81 -2.57
CA GLY A 29 6.67 -5.28 -3.03
C GLY A 29 6.79 -4.34 -4.22
N VAL A 30 7.78 -3.42 -4.21
CA VAL A 30 8.02 -2.52 -5.34
C VAL A 30 8.37 -3.31 -6.60
N TYR A 31 9.29 -4.26 -6.50
CA TYR A 31 9.72 -5.07 -7.63
C TYR A 31 8.61 -6.01 -8.13
N TYR A 32 7.88 -6.65 -7.23
CA TYR A 32 6.79 -7.56 -7.60
C TYR A 32 5.67 -6.86 -8.39
N TRP A 33 5.29 -5.64 -7.98
CA TRP A 33 4.15 -4.93 -8.59
C TRP A 33 4.54 -3.97 -9.72
N ARG A 34 5.80 -3.53 -9.77
CA ARG A 34 6.29 -2.54 -10.76
C ARG A 34 7.72 -2.88 -11.20
N PRO A 35 7.94 -4.09 -11.74
CA PRO A 35 9.29 -4.50 -12.18
C PRO A 35 9.83 -3.55 -13.25
N GLU A 36 8.97 -2.99 -14.09
CA GLU A 36 9.32 -2.03 -15.14
C GLU A 36 9.88 -0.70 -14.60
N ARG A 37 9.71 -0.43 -13.32
CA ARG A 37 10.26 0.75 -12.65
C ARG A 37 11.63 0.51 -12.01
N CYS A 38 12.09 -0.73 -11.94
CA CYS A 38 13.29 -1.12 -11.20
C CYS A 38 14.39 -1.51 -12.17
N ILE A 39 15.56 -0.84 -12.10
CA ILE A 39 16.67 -1.13 -13.00
C ILE A 39 17.81 -1.90 -12.35
N GLY A 40 17.85 -1.92 -11.03
CA GLY A 40 18.88 -2.61 -10.27
C GLY A 40 18.62 -2.63 -8.78
N GLN A 41 19.46 -3.34 -8.07
CA GLN A 41 19.52 -3.38 -6.62
C GLN A 41 20.89 -2.95 -6.13
N ASN A 42 20.95 -2.39 -4.92
CA ASN A 42 22.19 -2.10 -4.22
C ASN A 42 22.18 -2.80 -2.87
N ARG A 43 23.13 -3.67 -2.63
CA ARG A 43 23.28 -4.45 -1.40
C ARG A 43 24.73 -4.48 -0.94
N PHE A 44 24.93 -4.59 0.36
CA PHE A 44 26.26 -4.74 0.91
C PHE A 44 26.79 -6.16 0.72
N ALA A 45 28.12 -6.29 0.67
CA ALA A 45 28.77 -7.59 0.59
C ALA A 45 28.33 -8.46 1.78
N GLY A 46 27.91 -9.70 1.49
CA GLY A 46 27.40 -10.65 2.49
C GLY A 46 25.91 -10.52 2.83
N SER A 47 25.17 -9.62 2.17
CA SER A 47 23.71 -9.58 2.28
C SER A 47 23.09 -10.86 1.70
N ASN A 48 22.17 -11.48 2.45
CA ASN A 48 21.42 -12.67 2.01
C ASN A 48 20.22 -12.34 1.13
N LEU A 49 19.90 -11.05 0.96
CA LEU A 49 18.76 -10.63 0.13
C LEU A 49 19.21 -10.44 -1.31
N ASP A 50 18.43 -11.00 -2.20
CA ASP A 50 18.61 -10.89 -3.64
C ASP A 50 17.24 -10.88 -4.32
N LEU A 51 16.93 -9.82 -5.04
CA LEU A 51 15.72 -9.72 -5.84
C LEU A 51 15.91 -10.26 -7.25
N GLY A 52 17.09 -10.75 -7.60
CA GLY A 52 17.42 -11.19 -8.95
C GLY A 52 17.65 -10.03 -9.93
N LEU A 53 17.81 -8.80 -9.43
CA LEU A 53 18.17 -7.63 -10.22
C LEU A 53 19.71 -7.51 -10.29
N ALA A 54 20.20 -6.75 -11.28
CA ALA A 54 21.62 -6.43 -11.37
C ALA A 54 22.06 -5.65 -10.12
N ASP A 55 23.14 -6.11 -9.49
CA ASP A 55 23.80 -5.35 -8.42
C ASP A 55 24.51 -4.13 -9.04
N MET A 56 24.20 -2.94 -8.55
CA MET A 56 24.72 -1.67 -9.07
C MET A 56 25.18 -0.76 -7.94
N THR A 57 26.27 -0.05 -8.17
CA THR A 57 26.60 1.13 -7.36
C THR A 57 25.64 2.27 -7.71
N PRO A 58 25.50 3.31 -6.86
CA PRO A 58 24.72 4.49 -7.20
C PRO A 58 25.14 5.15 -8.52
N GLU A 59 26.43 5.22 -8.80
CA GLU A 59 26.97 5.83 -10.02
C GLU A 59 26.65 5.01 -11.28
N GLU A 60 26.70 3.67 -11.18
CA GLU A 60 26.30 2.78 -12.28
C GLU A 60 24.82 2.89 -12.56
N ALA A 61 23.99 2.91 -11.52
CA ALA A 61 22.54 3.06 -11.64
C ALA A 61 22.16 4.43 -12.24
N ALA A 62 22.81 5.51 -11.82
CA ALA A 62 22.59 6.86 -12.39
C ALA A 62 22.95 6.91 -13.88
N ARG A 63 24.09 6.31 -14.28
CA ARG A 63 24.49 6.19 -15.69
C ARG A 63 23.49 5.35 -16.50
N ALA A 64 22.86 4.36 -15.88
CA ALA A 64 21.80 3.56 -16.49
C ALA A 64 20.43 4.28 -16.50
N GLY A 65 20.35 5.49 -15.92
CA GLY A 65 19.15 6.34 -15.97
C GLY A 65 18.29 6.33 -14.72
N ALA A 66 18.75 5.71 -13.58
CA ALA A 66 18.03 5.78 -12.32
C ALA A 66 17.75 7.22 -11.89
N LYS A 67 16.54 7.46 -11.41
CA LYS A 67 16.10 8.77 -10.93
C LYS A 67 16.00 8.82 -9.41
N THR A 68 15.70 7.68 -8.78
CA THR A 68 15.50 7.60 -7.33
C THR A 68 16.13 6.33 -6.78
N LEU A 69 16.89 6.48 -5.69
CA LEU A 69 17.24 5.37 -4.81
C LEU A 69 16.10 5.17 -3.82
N VAL A 70 15.47 3.99 -3.82
CA VAL A 70 14.40 3.62 -2.89
C VAL A 70 14.96 2.75 -1.77
N ILE A 71 14.85 3.21 -0.53
CA ILE A 71 15.20 2.39 0.64
C ILE A 71 14.16 1.28 0.76
N GLY A 72 14.54 0.10 0.31
CA GLY A 72 13.67 -1.07 0.20
C GLY A 72 13.61 -1.93 1.45
N VAL A 73 14.37 -1.59 2.48
CA VAL A 73 14.48 -2.31 3.75
C VAL A 73 13.85 -1.53 4.88
N ALA A 74 13.41 -2.26 5.89
CA ALA A 74 12.97 -1.70 7.16
C ALA A 74 13.58 -2.52 8.30
N ASN A 75 14.17 -1.83 9.27
CA ASN A 75 14.63 -2.39 10.51
C ASN A 75 13.65 -2.13 11.64
N ARG A 76 13.88 -2.76 12.79
CA ARG A 76 13.08 -2.53 13.98
C ARG A 76 13.19 -1.08 14.42
N GLY A 77 12.05 -0.39 14.53
CA GLY A 77 11.98 1.04 14.84
C GLY A 77 12.04 1.95 13.62
N GLY A 78 12.36 1.45 12.42
CA GLY A 78 12.36 2.24 11.17
C GLY A 78 13.35 3.39 11.19
N VAL A 79 14.59 3.13 11.65
CA VAL A 79 15.67 4.13 11.79
C VAL A 79 16.70 4.03 10.67
N LEU A 80 17.36 5.14 10.36
CA LEU A 80 18.48 5.16 9.43
C LEU A 80 19.72 4.55 10.10
N SER A 81 20.27 3.49 9.50
CA SER A 81 21.57 2.97 9.92
C SER A 81 22.68 3.92 9.48
N PRO A 82 23.61 4.29 10.37
CA PRO A 82 24.80 5.08 9.98
C PRO A 82 25.61 4.45 8.85
N ARG A 83 25.59 3.13 8.73
CA ARG A 83 26.28 2.38 7.66
C ARG A 83 25.68 2.64 6.27
N TRP A 84 24.44 3.10 6.18
CA TRP A 84 23.77 3.40 4.91
C TRP A 84 24.17 4.77 4.36
N THR A 85 24.58 5.71 5.24
CA THR A 85 24.88 7.10 4.90
C THR A 85 25.81 7.24 3.70
N PRO A 86 26.94 6.54 3.60
CA PRO A 86 27.84 6.68 2.44
C PRO A 86 27.14 6.36 1.10
N THR A 87 26.32 5.31 1.05
CA THR A 87 25.59 4.93 -0.18
C THR A 87 24.51 5.95 -0.52
N LEU A 88 23.81 6.49 0.50
CA LEU A 88 22.78 7.50 0.28
C LEU A 88 23.40 8.81 -0.23
N LEU A 89 24.54 9.22 0.29
CA LEU A 89 25.27 10.40 -0.20
C LEU A 89 25.76 10.20 -1.64
N ALA A 90 26.33 9.03 -1.94
CA ALA A 90 26.76 8.68 -3.31
C ALA A 90 25.57 8.74 -4.30
N ALA A 91 24.38 8.31 -3.89
CA ALA A 91 23.19 8.40 -4.71
C ALA A 91 22.79 9.87 -5.01
N LEU A 92 22.82 10.75 -3.99
CA LEU A 92 22.57 12.18 -4.17
C LEU A 92 23.61 12.82 -5.09
N GLU A 93 24.89 12.50 -4.90
CA GLU A 93 25.99 13.00 -5.72
C GLU A 93 25.92 12.50 -7.16
N ALA A 94 25.43 11.30 -7.37
CA ALA A 94 25.16 10.75 -8.69
C ALA A 94 23.91 11.37 -9.38
N GLY A 95 23.19 12.26 -8.68
CA GLY A 95 22.04 12.99 -9.24
C GLY A 95 20.68 12.31 -9.03
N MET A 96 20.60 11.30 -8.15
CA MET A 96 19.33 10.67 -7.80
C MET A 96 18.67 11.36 -6.61
N ASP A 97 17.34 11.27 -6.55
CA ASP A 97 16.56 11.52 -5.34
C ASP A 97 16.61 10.30 -4.42
N ILE A 98 16.18 10.45 -3.17
CA ILE A 98 16.06 9.33 -2.23
C ILE A 98 14.61 9.23 -1.73
N ALA A 99 14.05 8.02 -1.73
CA ALA A 99 12.74 7.73 -1.17
C ALA A 99 12.81 6.72 -0.02
N SER A 100 12.14 7.03 1.10
CA SER A 100 12.15 6.25 2.33
C SER A 100 10.77 6.10 2.94
N GLY A 101 10.42 4.87 3.34
CA GLY A 101 9.24 4.56 4.15
C GLY A 101 9.55 4.36 5.64
N LEU A 102 10.73 4.73 6.11
CA LEU A 102 11.15 4.63 7.52
C LEU A 102 10.36 5.60 8.42
N HIS A 103 10.34 5.32 9.72
CA HIS A 103 9.80 6.27 10.71
C HIS A 103 10.71 7.47 10.89
N GLN A 104 12.03 7.24 10.86
CA GLN A 104 13.00 8.33 10.89
C GLN A 104 13.03 9.03 9.53
N ARG A 105 12.96 10.36 9.54
CA ARG A 105 13.09 11.17 8.33
C ARG A 105 14.53 11.15 7.80
N LEU A 106 14.69 11.10 6.50
CA LEU A 106 15.97 11.33 5.83
C LEU A 106 16.55 12.71 6.19
N SER A 107 15.67 13.71 6.23
CA SER A 107 16.01 15.10 6.59
C SER A 107 16.46 15.28 8.04
N SER A 108 16.26 14.28 8.92
CA SER A 108 16.80 14.32 10.28
C SER A 108 18.30 14.03 10.37
N SER A 109 18.91 13.53 9.29
CA SER A 109 20.37 13.44 9.15
C SER A 109 20.91 14.72 8.53
N PRO A 110 21.68 15.55 9.26
CA PRO A 110 22.19 16.83 8.74
C PRO A 110 23.02 16.65 7.47
N GLU A 111 23.82 15.61 7.40
CA GLU A 111 24.69 15.34 6.26
C GLU A 111 23.88 15.01 4.99
N ILE A 112 22.85 14.19 5.10
CA ILE A 112 21.96 13.85 3.99
C ILE A 112 21.15 15.09 3.56
N ALA A 113 20.60 15.83 4.53
CA ALA A 113 19.78 17.01 4.27
C ALA A 113 20.59 18.11 3.54
N GLN A 114 21.77 18.44 4.05
CA GLN A 114 22.65 19.46 3.46
C GLN A 114 23.14 19.07 2.06
N THR A 115 23.46 17.77 1.86
CA THR A 115 23.89 17.27 0.55
C THR A 115 22.74 17.36 -0.45
N ALA A 116 21.54 16.93 -0.07
CA ALA A 116 20.37 17.02 -0.92
C ALA A 116 20.04 18.48 -1.31
N GLU A 117 20.05 19.39 -0.33
CA GLU A 117 19.83 20.81 -0.57
C GLU A 117 20.87 21.41 -1.53
N ARG A 118 22.15 21.19 -1.26
CA ARG A 118 23.27 21.65 -2.11
C ARG A 118 23.17 21.18 -3.55
N LEU A 119 22.68 19.95 -3.76
CA LEU A 119 22.60 19.34 -5.09
C LEU A 119 21.22 19.50 -5.74
N GLY A 120 20.26 20.14 -5.07
CA GLY A 120 18.88 20.28 -5.55
C GLY A 120 18.17 18.94 -5.72
N ARG A 121 18.47 17.95 -4.85
CA ARG A 121 17.83 16.64 -4.85
C ARG A 121 16.70 16.58 -3.84
N THR A 122 15.70 15.73 -4.13
CA THR A 122 14.52 15.58 -3.29
C THR A 122 14.68 14.41 -2.33
N LEU A 123 14.37 14.64 -1.05
CA LEU A 123 14.20 13.59 -0.05
C LEU A 123 12.70 13.30 0.09
N HIS A 124 12.28 12.11 -0.33
CA HIS A 124 10.90 11.65 -0.24
C HIS A 124 10.70 10.84 1.04
N ASP A 125 10.45 11.52 2.15
CA ASP A 125 10.04 10.91 3.42
C ASP A 125 8.55 10.53 3.33
N VAL A 126 8.23 9.41 2.66
CA VAL A 126 6.86 9.07 2.25
C VAL A 126 5.91 8.80 3.41
N ARG A 127 6.43 8.49 4.59
CA ARG A 127 5.64 8.35 5.81
C ARG A 127 5.26 9.71 6.43
N HIS A 128 5.89 10.78 5.99
CA HIS A 128 5.68 12.11 6.55
C HIS A 128 5.14 13.05 5.49
N TRP A 129 3.98 13.64 5.76
CA TRP A 129 3.45 14.64 4.86
C TRP A 129 4.34 15.90 4.86
N SER A 130 4.77 16.30 3.68
CA SER A 130 5.61 17.48 3.45
C SER A 130 5.13 18.32 2.26
N GLY A 131 3.87 18.08 1.82
CA GLY A 131 3.24 18.81 0.72
C GLY A 131 2.55 20.10 1.16
N ALA A 132 1.63 20.59 0.31
CA ALA A 132 0.74 21.70 0.62
C ALA A 132 -0.10 21.44 1.87
N GLN A 133 -0.67 22.50 2.44
CA GLN A 133 -1.59 22.38 3.57
C GLN A 133 -2.72 21.42 3.22
N LEU A 134 -2.95 20.43 4.10
CA LEU A 134 -4.04 19.49 3.93
C LEU A 134 -5.37 20.18 4.21
N PRO A 135 -6.41 19.97 3.37
CA PRO A 135 -7.73 20.49 3.63
C PRO A 135 -8.45 19.70 4.72
N VAL A 136 -9.43 20.31 5.32
CA VAL A 136 -10.47 19.59 6.05
C VAL A 136 -11.42 18.96 5.01
N GLY A 137 -11.86 17.72 5.23
CA GLY A 137 -12.80 17.06 4.34
C GLY A 137 -14.16 17.79 4.32
N ASP A 138 -14.72 17.99 3.14
CA ASP A 138 -16.00 18.69 2.96
C ASP A 138 -17.18 17.75 2.66
N GLY A 139 -16.90 16.48 2.40
CA GLY A 139 -17.89 15.43 2.15
C GLY A 139 -18.66 15.57 0.83
N LYS A 140 -18.30 16.52 -0.05
CA LYS A 140 -18.96 16.67 -1.36
C LYS A 140 -18.71 15.46 -2.23
N ARG A 141 -19.76 15.00 -2.91
CA ARG A 141 -19.63 13.93 -3.89
C ARG A 141 -18.77 14.39 -5.05
N ARG A 142 -17.85 13.51 -5.44
CA ARG A 142 -16.96 13.70 -6.58
C ARG A 142 -17.34 12.72 -7.69
N ALA A 143 -17.21 13.12 -8.94
CA ALA A 143 -17.39 12.26 -10.10
C ALA A 143 -16.35 11.13 -10.11
N GLY A 144 -16.59 10.09 -10.90
CA GLY A 144 -15.80 8.86 -10.90
C GLY A 144 -16.27 7.87 -9.83
N LYS A 145 -15.76 6.65 -9.89
CA LYS A 145 -16.12 5.53 -9.01
C LYS A 145 -14.98 5.19 -8.08
N ARG A 146 -15.29 4.73 -6.88
CA ARG A 146 -14.29 4.41 -5.84
C ARG A 146 -14.57 3.08 -5.19
N VAL A 147 -13.59 2.19 -5.22
CA VAL A 147 -13.60 0.95 -4.43
C VAL A 147 -12.54 1.03 -3.35
N LEU A 148 -12.94 0.82 -2.10
CA LEU A 148 -12.06 0.82 -0.95
C LEU A 148 -11.84 -0.60 -0.43
N ILE A 149 -10.57 -0.99 -0.31
CA ILE A 149 -10.22 -2.27 0.27
C ILE A 149 -10.11 -2.11 1.79
N ILE A 150 -11.12 -2.53 2.51
CA ILE A 150 -11.14 -2.57 3.98
C ILE A 150 -10.57 -3.87 4.51
N GLY A 151 -10.49 -4.04 5.82
CA GLY A 151 -9.99 -5.30 6.40
C GLY A 151 -10.55 -5.61 7.77
N THR A 152 -10.45 -6.88 8.15
CA THR A 152 -10.77 -7.34 9.51
C THR A 152 -9.72 -6.86 10.52
N ASP A 153 -8.48 -6.62 10.06
CA ASP A 153 -7.33 -6.25 10.91
C ASP A 153 -6.22 -5.58 10.10
N CYS A 154 -5.10 -5.24 10.72
CA CYS A 154 -3.85 -4.86 10.09
C CYS A 154 -3.19 -6.05 9.40
N ALA A 155 -2.43 -5.78 8.33
CA ALA A 155 -1.61 -6.77 7.61
C ALA A 155 -2.39 -8.02 7.11
N VAL A 156 -3.66 -7.86 6.75
CA VAL A 156 -4.50 -8.92 6.16
C VAL A 156 -4.43 -8.99 4.64
N GLY A 157 -3.69 -8.08 3.97
CA GLY A 157 -3.47 -8.12 2.53
C GLY A 157 -4.12 -6.98 1.73
N LYS A 158 -4.64 -5.92 2.37
CA LYS A 158 -5.35 -4.80 1.71
C LYS A 158 -4.58 -4.17 0.54
N ASN A 159 -3.30 -3.87 0.74
CA ASN A 159 -2.44 -3.30 -0.29
C ASN A 159 -2.34 -4.19 -1.53
N TYR A 160 -2.02 -5.47 -1.32
CA TYR A 160 -1.89 -6.46 -2.40
C TYR A 160 -3.23 -6.71 -3.10
N THR A 161 -4.33 -6.73 -2.37
CA THR A 161 -5.69 -6.83 -2.96
C THR A 161 -5.98 -5.64 -3.87
N ALA A 162 -5.68 -4.42 -3.43
CA ALA A 162 -5.91 -3.21 -4.22
C ALA A 162 -5.08 -3.21 -5.50
N LEU A 163 -3.81 -3.58 -5.41
CA LEU A 163 -2.90 -3.66 -6.56
C LEU A 163 -3.32 -4.78 -7.56
N ALA A 164 -3.72 -5.95 -7.04
CA ALA A 164 -4.20 -7.04 -7.89
C ALA A 164 -5.51 -6.67 -8.60
N LEU A 165 -6.42 -6.00 -7.91
CA LEU A 165 -7.68 -5.53 -8.50
C LEU A 165 -7.42 -4.44 -9.56
N GLU A 166 -6.55 -3.47 -9.28
CA GLU A 166 -6.17 -2.46 -10.27
C GLU A 166 -5.59 -3.12 -11.53
N ALA A 167 -4.66 -4.05 -11.37
CA ALA A 167 -4.04 -4.76 -12.49
C ALA A 167 -5.09 -5.53 -13.32
N GLU A 168 -6.02 -6.21 -12.65
CA GLU A 168 -7.10 -6.97 -13.33
C GLU A 168 -8.06 -6.04 -14.07
N LEU A 169 -8.47 -4.91 -13.46
CA LEU A 169 -9.32 -3.91 -14.12
C LEU A 169 -8.64 -3.35 -15.37
N LYS A 170 -7.36 -2.98 -15.28
CA LYS A 170 -6.57 -2.51 -16.43
C LYS A 170 -6.44 -3.57 -17.52
N ARG A 171 -6.22 -4.83 -17.16
CA ARG A 171 -6.16 -5.95 -18.12
C ARG A 171 -7.47 -6.10 -18.89
N ARG A 172 -8.61 -5.75 -18.28
CA ARG A 172 -9.94 -5.72 -18.91
C ARG A 172 -10.23 -4.44 -19.70
N GLY A 173 -9.28 -3.52 -19.79
CA GLY A 173 -9.48 -2.22 -20.45
C GLY A 173 -10.28 -1.20 -19.65
N VAL A 174 -10.51 -1.46 -18.35
CA VAL A 174 -11.20 -0.53 -17.46
C VAL A 174 -10.21 0.51 -16.96
N LYS A 175 -10.59 1.79 -17.01
CA LYS A 175 -9.80 2.89 -16.43
C LYS A 175 -9.75 2.73 -14.92
N ALA A 176 -8.57 2.48 -14.39
CA ALA A 176 -8.38 2.28 -12.95
C ALA A 176 -7.06 2.89 -12.47
N THR A 177 -7.08 3.48 -11.27
CA THR A 177 -5.89 4.04 -10.63
C THR A 177 -5.80 3.56 -9.18
N PHE A 178 -4.69 2.93 -8.83
CA PHE A 178 -4.39 2.61 -7.44
C PHE A 178 -4.09 3.89 -6.65
N ARG A 179 -4.76 4.06 -5.50
CA ARG A 179 -4.59 5.17 -4.57
C ARG A 179 -3.91 4.69 -3.30
N ALA A 180 -2.65 5.01 -3.16
CA ALA A 180 -1.81 4.57 -2.05
C ALA A 180 -2.07 5.41 -0.80
N THR A 181 -2.40 4.74 0.31
CA THR A 181 -2.63 5.35 1.63
C THR A 181 -1.61 4.93 2.68
N GLY A 182 -0.70 4.03 2.33
CA GLY A 182 0.40 3.55 3.17
C GLY A 182 1.76 3.70 2.48
N GLN A 183 2.83 3.77 3.27
CA GLN A 183 4.18 4.02 2.77
C GLN A 183 4.64 3.04 1.67
N THR A 184 4.32 1.75 1.82
CA THR A 184 4.69 0.73 0.81
C THR A 184 3.94 0.97 -0.50
N GLY A 185 2.64 1.24 -0.43
CA GLY A 185 1.84 1.60 -1.59
C GLY A 185 2.35 2.86 -2.31
N VAL A 186 2.75 3.89 -1.55
CA VAL A 186 3.34 5.12 -2.11
C VAL A 186 4.63 4.83 -2.87
N LEU A 187 5.51 3.99 -2.34
CA LEU A 187 6.76 3.60 -3.02
C LEU A 187 6.50 2.75 -4.27
N ILE A 188 5.49 1.88 -4.24
CA ILE A 188 5.07 1.07 -5.40
C ILE A 188 4.48 1.95 -6.50
N SER A 189 3.55 2.83 -6.17
CA SER A 189 2.85 3.67 -7.15
C SER A 189 3.66 4.88 -7.60
N GLY A 190 4.60 5.34 -6.79
CA GLY A 190 5.36 6.57 -7.01
C GLY A 190 4.62 7.83 -6.57
N ALA A 191 3.41 7.71 -6.00
CA ALA A 191 2.63 8.83 -5.47
C ALA A 191 1.61 8.31 -4.43
N GLY A 192 1.19 9.17 -3.51
CA GLY A 192 0.20 8.82 -2.49
C GLY A 192 0.36 9.65 -1.22
N ILE A 193 -0.41 9.29 -0.19
CA ILE A 193 -0.36 9.92 1.13
C ILE A 193 -0.37 8.81 2.19
N ALA A 194 0.64 8.77 3.05
CA ALA A 194 0.62 7.91 4.23
C ALA A 194 -0.39 8.48 5.24
N ILE A 195 -1.61 8.00 5.19
CA ILE A 195 -2.76 8.55 5.93
C ILE A 195 -2.58 8.37 7.44
N ASP A 196 -1.87 7.34 7.88
CA ASP A 196 -1.55 7.10 9.29
C ASP A 196 -0.64 8.17 9.91
N ALA A 197 -0.02 9.01 9.10
CA ALA A 197 0.82 10.13 9.54
C ALA A 197 0.15 11.51 9.37
N VAL A 198 -1.12 11.54 8.95
CA VAL A 198 -1.90 12.76 8.82
C VAL A 198 -2.60 13.09 10.15
N PRO A 199 -2.54 14.36 10.62
CA PRO A 199 -3.32 14.76 11.80
C PRO A 199 -4.81 14.48 11.62
N ALA A 200 -5.49 14.04 12.67
CA ALA A 200 -6.85 13.51 12.64
C ALA A 200 -7.86 14.41 11.89
N ASP A 201 -7.81 15.71 12.12
CA ASP A 201 -8.72 16.70 11.52
C ASP A 201 -8.61 16.77 9.99
N PHE A 202 -7.51 16.33 9.43
CA PHE A 202 -7.22 16.42 8.00
C PHE A 202 -7.28 15.07 7.27
N VAL A 203 -7.52 13.96 7.97
CA VAL A 203 -7.48 12.61 7.35
C VAL A 203 -8.48 12.52 6.20
N SER A 204 -9.73 12.91 6.41
CA SER A 204 -10.77 12.84 5.36
C SER A 204 -10.42 13.75 4.17
N GLY A 205 -9.98 14.98 4.43
CA GLY A 205 -9.58 15.91 3.37
C GLY A 205 -8.34 15.46 2.59
N ALA A 206 -7.39 14.83 3.26
CA ALA A 206 -6.22 14.23 2.59
C ALA A 206 -6.64 13.10 1.64
N VAL A 207 -7.65 12.30 2.01
CA VAL A 207 -8.19 11.24 1.15
C VAL A 207 -9.00 11.82 0.00
N GLU A 208 -9.76 12.89 0.23
CA GLU A 208 -10.45 13.63 -0.85
C GLU A 208 -9.44 14.16 -1.88
N MET A 209 -8.34 14.74 -1.41
CA MET A 209 -7.26 15.20 -2.28
C MET A 209 -6.55 14.05 -3.01
N LEU A 210 -6.42 12.88 -2.37
CA LEU A 210 -5.83 11.68 -2.98
C LEU A 210 -6.72 11.10 -4.08
N CYS A 211 -8.04 11.21 -3.93
CA CYS A 211 -9.07 10.67 -4.83
C CYS A 211 -9.89 11.83 -5.43
N PRO A 212 -9.31 12.63 -6.34
CA PRO A 212 -10.00 13.76 -6.96
C PRO A 212 -11.15 13.30 -7.85
N GLU A 213 -11.90 14.26 -8.40
CA GLU A 213 -12.87 13.96 -9.45
C GLU A 213 -12.18 13.30 -10.65
N ASN A 214 -12.87 12.33 -11.22
CA ASN A 214 -12.44 11.59 -12.40
C ASN A 214 -13.60 11.43 -13.39
N GLU A 215 -13.31 10.88 -14.57
CA GLU A 215 -14.33 10.47 -15.53
C GLU A 215 -15.33 9.49 -14.88
N PRO A 216 -16.61 9.52 -15.27
CA PRO A 216 -17.66 8.70 -14.63
C PRO A 216 -17.41 7.18 -14.68
N ASP A 217 -16.62 6.70 -15.65
CA ASP A 217 -16.26 5.30 -15.86
C ASP A 217 -14.92 4.90 -15.21
N HIS A 218 -14.21 5.86 -14.61
CA HIS A 218 -12.92 5.63 -13.95
C HIS A 218 -13.11 5.08 -12.53
N TRP A 219 -12.31 4.10 -12.16
CA TRP A 219 -12.24 3.53 -10.82
C TRP A 219 -10.98 3.97 -10.05
N ASP A 220 -11.16 4.64 -8.94
CA ASP A 220 -10.11 4.74 -7.92
C ASP A 220 -10.14 3.48 -7.05
N VAL A 221 -9.04 2.71 -7.08
CA VAL A 221 -8.85 1.51 -6.25
C VAL A 221 -8.03 1.91 -5.03
N ILE A 222 -8.69 2.09 -3.89
CA ILE A 222 -8.11 2.74 -2.71
C ILE A 222 -7.59 1.69 -1.73
N GLU A 223 -6.31 1.81 -1.37
CA GLU A 223 -5.70 1.03 -0.30
C GLU A 223 -6.33 1.41 1.05
N GLY A 224 -6.88 0.44 1.78
CA GLY A 224 -7.43 0.68 3.12
C GLY A 224 -6.39 0.57 4.23
N GLN A 225 -6.71 1.16 5.37
CA GLN A 225 -5.93 1.06 6.60
C GLN A 225 -6.72 0.28 7.65
N ALA A 226 -6.05 -0.48 8.52
CA ALA A 226 -6.61 -1.24 9.65
C ALA A 226 -8.08 -1.71 9.48
N SER A 227 -8.94 -1.39 10.46
CA SER A 227 -10.38 -1.68 10.51
C SER A 227 -11.05 -0.67 11.42
N VAL A 228 -12.32 -0.33 11.15
CA VAL A 228 -13.13 0.49 12.08
C VAL A 228 -13.42 -0.23 13.40
N LEU A 229 -13.22 -1.55 13.44
CA LEU A 229 -13.34 -2.37 14.65
C LEU A 229 -12.02 -2.53 15.41
N HIS A 230 -10.92 -1.94 14.92
CA HIS A 230 -9.62 -2.08 15.56
C HIS A 230 -9.45 -1.07 16.71
N PRO A 231 -9.19 -1.52 17.96
CA PRO A 231 -9.15 -0.62 19.12
C PRO A 231 -8.16 0.54 19.00
N SER A 232 -7.02 0.29 18.34
CA SER A 232 -5.94 1.30 18.23
C SER A 232 -6.03 2.16 16.98
N PHE A 233 -6.63 1.65 15.88
CA PHE A 233 -6.50 2.28 14.55
C PHE A 233 -7.83 2.63 13.89
N ALA A 234 -8.96 2.47 14.60
CA ALA A 234 -10.29 2.76 14.07
C ALA A 234 -10.42 4.23 13.60
N ALA A 235 -9.81 5.17 14.29
CA ALA A 235 -9.90 6.61 13.96
C ALA A 235 -9.36 6.90 12.55
N VAL A 236 -8.18 6.36 12.20
CA VAL A 236 -7.60 6.51 10.87
C VAL A 236 -8.50 5.87 9.81
N THR A 237 -9.02 4.66 10.11
CA THR A 237 -9.91 3.96 9.18
C THR A 237 -11.21 4.73 8.93
N THR A 238 -11.81 5.29 9.98
CA THR A 238 -13.05 6.09 9.86
C THR A 238 -12.84 7.32 8.98
N GLY A 239 -11.78 8.09 9.25
CA GLY A 239 -11.46 9.26 8.41
C GLY A 239 -11.16 8.89 6.96
N LEU A 240 -10.46 7.77 6.73
CA LEU A 240 -10.21 7.24 5.39
C LEU A 240 -11.52 6.86 4.66
N VAL A 241 -12.42 6.14 5.33
CA VAL A 241 -13.71 5.73 4.74
C VAL A 241 -14.55 6.95 4.38
N HIS A 242 -14.63 7.95 5.26
CA HIS A 242 -15.39 9.18 5.00
C HIS A 242 -14.82 9.97 3.82
N GLY A 243 -13.49 10.17 3.78
CA GLY A 243 -12.84 10.90 2.68
C GLY A 243 -12.86 10.14 1.35
N ALA A 244 -12.83 8.81 1.39
CA ALA A 244 -12.92 7.97 0.19
C ALA A 244 -14.31 8.02 -0.46
N GLN A 245 -15.40 8.14 0.32
CA GLN A 245 -16.78 8.07 -0.17
C GLN A 245 -17.00 6.87 -1.12
N PRO A 246 -16.67 5.64 -0.72
CA PRO A 246 -16.60 4.52 -1.65
C PRO A 246 -17.99 4.15 -2.20
N ASP A 247 -18.04 3.80 -3.49
CA ASP A 247 -19.22 3.20 -4.13
C ASP A 247 -19.28 1.71 -3.81
N ALA A 248 -18.10 1.10 -3.61
CA ALA A 248 -17.96 -0.29 -3.24
C ALA A 248 -16.88 -0.50 -2.18
N ILE A 249 -17.07 -1.50 -1.32
CA ILE A 249 -16.03 -2.00 -0.42
C ILE A 249 -15.74 -3.48 -0.70
N ILE A 250 -14.47 -3.86 -0.56
CA ILE A 250 -14.00 -5.25 -0.60
C ILE A 250 -13.28 -5.53 0.73
N ILE A 251 -13.59 -6.67 1.35
CA ILE A 251 -13.09 -7.03 2.67
C ILE A 251 -11.86 -7.91 2.53
N ALA A 252 -10.70 -7.46 3.00
CA ALA A 252 -9.51 -8.27 3.09
C ALA A 252 -9.44 -8.97 4.45
N HIS A 253 -9.12 -10.28 4.44
CA HIS A 253 -9.01 -11.11 5.63
C HIS A 253 -7.87 -12.12 5.48
N GLU A 254 -7.08 -12.35 6.54
CA GLU A 254 -6.14 -13.47 6.57
C GLU A 254 -6.84 -14.71 7.12
N ALA A 255 -6.95 -15.74 6.29
CA ALA A 255 -7.62 -16.97 6.67
C ALA A 255 -7.02 -17.59 7.94
N GLU A 256 -7.88 -18.12 8.81
CA GLU A 256 -7.53 -18.76 10.08
C GLU A 256 -6.82 -17.81 11.08
N ARG A 257 -6.89 -16.50 10.90
CA ARG A 257 -6.44 -15.56 11.93
C ARG A 257 -7.46 -15.48 13.08
N ALA A 258 -7.14 -16.08 14.20
CA ALA A 258 -8.01 -16.09 15.37
C ALA A 258 -7.98 -14.77 16.15
N GLU A 259 -6.80 -14.15 16.29
CA GLU A 259 -6.61 -12.93 17.08
C GLU A 259 -6.09 -11.75 16.26
N MET A 260 -6.45 -10.56 16.68
CA MET A 260 -5.93 -9.32 16.10
C MET A 260 -4.42 -9.20 16.31
N ARG A 261 -3.72 -8.76 15.29
CA ARG A 261 -2.27 -8.63 15.33
C ARG A 261 -1.81 -7.63 16.39
N GLY A 262 -0.96 -8.13 17.31
CA GLY A 262 -0.40 -7.31 18.39
C GLY A 262 -1.35 -7.05 19.56
N LEU A 263 -2.51 -7.71 19.60
CA LEU A 263 -3.52 -7.62 20.64
C LEU A 263 -3.87 -9.02 21.19
N PRO A 264 -3.00 -9.63 21.98
CA PRO A 264 -3.25 -10.97 22.54
C PRO A 264 -4.59 -11.03 23.29
N GLY A 265 -5.36 -12.11 23.05
CA GLY A 265 -6.68 -12.31 23.64
C GLY A 265 -7.81 -11.50 22.99
N ARG A 266 -7.51 -10.71 21.94
CA ARG A 266 -8.53 -10.00 21.17
C ARG A 266 -8.87 -10.76 19.90
N GLU A 267 -10.04 -11.36 19.85
CA GLU A 267 -10.50 -12.09 18.67
C GLU A 267 -10.61 -11.18 17.43
N THR A 268 -10.30 -11.76 16.27
CA THR A 268 -10.53 -11.09 14.96
C THR A 268 -12.04 -11.05 14.70
N PRO A 269 -12.63 -9.88 14.38
CA PRO A 269 -14.04 -9.80 14.04
C PRO A 269 -14.39 -10.69 12.84
N SER A 270 -15.61 -11.21 12.83
CA SER A 270 -16.12 -11.96 11.70
C SER A 270 -16.22 -11.10 10.44
N LEU A 271 -16.28 -11.75 9.28
CA LEU A 271 -16.47 -11.06 8.00
C LEU A 271 -17.78 -10.26 8.00
N VAL A 272 -18.86 -10.84 8.52
CA VAL A 272 -20.18 -10.20 8.55
C VAL A 272 -20.19 -8.95 9.42
N GLU A 273 -19.64 -9.02 10.64
CA GLU A 273 -19.50 -7.86 11.55
C GLU A 273 -18.64 -6.76 10.90
N THR A 274 -17.54 -7.16 10.27
CA THR A 274 -16.64 -6.22 9.59
C THR A 274 -17.37 -5.51 8.43
N ILE A 275 -18.12 -6.24 7.60
CA ILE A 275 -18.92 -5.68 6.50
C ILE A 275 -19.93 -4.66 7.06
N GLN A 276 -20.69 -5.06 8.07
CA GLN A 276 -21.75 -4.21 8.64
C GLN A 276 -21.20 -2.91 9.22
N ALA A 277 -20.12 -3.00 10.01
CA ALA A 277 -19.49 -1.83 10.61
C ALA A 277 -18.94 -0.85 9.56
N HIS A 278 -18.25 -1.37 8.53
CA HIS A 278 -17.69 -0.51 7.48
C HIS A 278 -18.79 0.06 6.56
N LEU A 279 -19.84 -0.69 6.24
CA LEU A 279 -20.97 -0.14 5.49
C LEU A 279 -21.69 0.96 6.27
N SER A 280 -21.89 0.79 7.58
CA SER A 280 -22.48 1.84 8.43
C SER A 280 -21.62 3.11 8.40
N THR A 281 -20.30 2.97 8.45
CA THR A 281 -19.36 4.10 8.36
C THR A 281 -19.36 4.74 6.96
N ALA A 282 -19.30 3.94 5.89
CA ALA A 282 -19.24 4.44 4.52
C ALA A 282 -20.53 5.17 4.09
N ARG A 283 -21.68 4.69 4.56
CA ARG A 283 -22.98 5.26 4.23
C ARG A 283 -23.24 6.63 4.84
N VAL A 284 -22.42 7.08 5.76
CA VAL A 284 -22.46 8.48 6.25
C VAL A 284 -22.16 9.46 5.10
N THR A 285 -21.23 9.10 4.21
CA THR A 285 -20.81 9.98 3.09
C THR A 285 -21.25 9.46 1.72
N ASN A 286 -21.56 8.17 1.59
CA ASN A 286 -22.14 7.58 0.39
C ASN A 286 -23.21 6.53 0.73
N PRO A 287 -24.49 6.93 0.87
CA PRO A 287 -25.59 6.01 1.22
C PRO A 287 -25.74 4.80 0.28
N ALA A 288 -25.29 4.92 -0.97
CA ALA A 288 -25.35 3.85 -1.98
C ALA A 288 -24.23 2.83 -1.88
N CYS A 289 -23.27 2.99 -0.96
CA CYS A 289 -22.13 2.08 -0.82
C CYS A 289 -22.56 0.63 -0.58
N LYS A 290 -21.93 -0.30 -1.32
CA LYS A 290 -22.18 -1.74 -1.25
C LYS A 290 -20.90 -2.51 -0.92
N ALA A 291 -21.04 -3.62 -0.20
CA ALA A 291 -19.98 -4.64 -0.12
C ALA A 291 -20.11 -5.55 -1.35
N VAL A 292 -19.02 -5.76 -2.08
CA VAL A 292 -19.05 -6.51 -3.35
C VAL A 292 -18.18 -7.76 -3.34
N GLY A 293 -17.26 -7.92 -2.38
CA GLY A 293 -16.41 -9.09 -2.38
C GLY A 293 -15.57 -9.26 -1.12
N VAL A 294 -14.99 -10.46 -1.00
CA VAL A 294 -14.05 -10.85 0.05
C VAL A 294 -12.73 -11.27 -0.57
N SER A 295 -11.65 -10.65 -0.15
CA SER A 295 -10.28 -11.00 -0.51
C SER A 295 -9.63 -11.77 0.63
N LEU A 296 -9.21 -13.00 0.40
CA LEU A 296 -8.52 -13.81 1.39
C LEU A 296 -7.01 -13.82 1.15
N ASN A 297 -6.26 -13.70 2.23
CA ASN A 297 -4.85 -14.02 2.26
C ASN A 297 -4.69 -15.44 2.79
N THR A 298 -4.42 -16.39 1.90
CA THR A 298 -4.31 -17.82 2.23
C THR A 298 -2.86 -18.33 2.19
N ARG A 299 -1.87 -17.44 2.27
CA ARG A 299 -0.43 -17.75 2.10
C ARG A 299 0.09 -18.86 3.02
N ARG A 300 -0.58 -19.07 4.19
CA ARG A 300 -0.18 -20.08 5.19
C ARG A 300 -0.86 -21.43 4.98
N LEU A 301 -1.78 -21.51 4.02
CA LEU A 301 -2.56 -22.72 3.74
C LEU A 301 -2.00 -23.43 2.52
N ASP A 302 -2.16 -24.74 2.49
CA ASP A 302 -2.05 -25.51 1.26
C ASP A 302 -3.18 -25.14 0.28
N GLU A 303 -3.17 -25.66 -0.93
CA GLU A 303 -4.11 -25.26 -1.96
C GLU A 303 -5.55 -25.69 -1.64
N ASP A 304 -5.74 -26.90 -1.12
CA ASP A 304 -7.08 -27.43 -0.81
C ASP A 304 -7.73 -26.64 0.33
N ARG A 305 -7.00 -26.37 1.39
CA ARG A 305 -7.45 -25.50 2.50
C ARG A 305 -7.70 -24.07 2.04
N ALA A 306 -6.86 -23.53 1.17
CA ALA A 306 -7.07 -22.20 0.60
C ALA A 306 -8.37 -22.13 -0.20
N ARG A 307 -8.63 -23.09 -1.08
CA ARG A 307 -9.90 -23.18 -1.84
C ARG A 307 -11.10 -23.38 -0.92
N ALA A 308 -10.96 -24.21 0.12
CA ALA A 308 -12.02 -24.39 1.12
C ALA A 308 -12.34 -23.09 1.88
N ALA A 309 -11.31 -22.34 2.29
CA ALA A 309 -11.48 -21.05 2.95
C ALA A 309 -12.19 -20.02 2.06
N VAL A 310 -11.84 -19.98 0.76
CA VAL A 310 -12.52 -19.11 -0.22
C VAL A 310 -14.00 -19.47 -0.33
N ARG A 311 -14.34 -20.75 -0.49
CA ARG A 311 -15.75 -21.18 -0.54
C ARG A 311 -16.52 -20.86 0.75
N ALA A 312 -15.89 -21.08 1.90
CA ALA A 312 -16.51 -20.79 3.19
C ALA A 312 -16.81 -19.28 3.35
N ALA A 313 -15.89 -18.41 2.95
CA ALA A 313 -16.09 -16.97 2.97
C ALA A 313 -17.22 -16.51 2.05
N ALA A 314 -17.31 -17.10 0.84
CA ALA A 314 -18.40 -16.82 -0.10
C ALA A 314 -19.76 -17.25 0.49
N VAL A 315 -19.84 -18.44 1.08
CA VAL A 315 -21.08 -18.94 1.72
C VAL A 315 -21.48 -18.07 2.91
N GLN A 316 -20.49 -17.72 3.76
CA GLN A 316 -20.75 -16.92 4.97
C GLN A 316 -21.29 -15.52 4.67
N THR A 317 -20.81 -14.89 3.59
CA THR A 317 -21.10 -13.50 3.28
C THR A 317 -22.11 -13.31 2.15
N GLY A 318 -22.33 -14.33 1.33
CA GLY A 318 -23.11 -14.22 0.08
C GLY A 318 -22.42 -13.39 -1.00
N LEU A 319 -21.10 -13.11 -0.86
CA LEU A 319 -20.33 -12.29 -1.76
C LEU A 319 -19.31 -13.11 -2.54
N ALA A 320 -18.86 -12.59 -3.69
CA ALA A 320 -17.74 -13.16 -4.41
C ALA A 320 -16.49 -13.19 -3.50
N ALA A 321 -15.76 -14.31 -3.49
CA ALA A 321 -14.55 -14.46 -2.69
C ALA A 321 -13.41 -15.05 -3.51
N THR A 322 -12.18 -14.61 -3.25
CA THR A 322 -10.96 -15.17 -3.86
C THR A 322 -9.73 -14.81 -3.02
N ASP A 323 -8.63 -15.54 -3.24
CA ASP A 323 -7.28 -15.05 -2.93
C ASP A 323 -6.70 -14.41 -4.20
N PRO A 324 -6.61 -13.08 -4.27
CA PRO A 324 -6.24 -12.40 -5.51
C PRO A 324 -4.79 -12.65 -5.95
N ILE A 325 -3.93 -13.09 -5.03
CA ILE A 325 -2.53 -13.41 -5.34
C ILE A 325 -2.40 -14.86 -5.82
N ARG A 326 -3.16 -15.78 -5.24
CA ARG A 326 -3.06 -17.20 -5.57
C ARG A 326 -3.98 -17.61 -6.72
N PHE A 327 -5.22 -17.08 -6.77
CA PHE A 327 -6.25 -17.48 -7.73
C PHE A 327 -6.69 -16.36 -8.67
N GLY A 328 -6.08 -15.17 -8.54
CA GLY A 328 -6.41 -13.98 -9.34
C GLY A 328 -7.56 -13.15 -8.78
N ALA A 329 -7.64 -11.89 -9.25
CA ALA A 329 -8.63 -10.91 -8.81
C ALA A 329 -9.91 -10.92 -9.67
N GLY A 330 -10.03 -11.84 -10.63
CA GLY A 330 -11.17 -11.94 -11.56
C GLY A 330 -12.53 -11.88 -10.86
N PRO A 331 -12.82 -12.75 -9.87
CA PRO A 331 -14.12 -12.76 -9.18
C PRO A 331 -14.46 -11.41 -8.49
N LEU A 332 -13.46 -10.70 -7.95
CA LEU A 332 -13.66 -9.39 -7.36
C LEU A 332 -13.96 -8.31 -8.41
N ALA A 333 -13.28 -8.38 -9.56
CA ALA A 333 -13.52 -7.47 -10.67
C ALA A 333 -14.90 -7.71 -11.29
N ASP A 334 -15.35 -8.97 -11.45
CA ASP A 334 -16.68 -9.33 -11.94
C ASP A 334 -17.77 -8.74 -11.03
N ALA A 335 -17.64 -8.98 -9.72
CA ALA A 335 -18.58 -8.46 -8.73
C ALA A 335 -18.60 -6.91 -8.69
N LEU A 336 -17.43 -6.27 -8.83
CA LEU A 336 -17.32 -4.81 -8.84
C LEU A 336 -17.98 -4.21 -10.09
N LEU A 337 -17.83 -4.83 -11.25
CA LEU A 337 -18.38 -4.36 -12.51
C LEU A 337 -19.84 -4.76 -12.72
N GLY A 338 -20.41 -5.55 -11.81
CA GLY A 338 -21.78 -6.06 -11.90
C GLY A 338 -21.95 -7.14 -12.99
N VAL A 339 -20.87 -7.79 -13.39
CA VAL A 339 -20.91 -8.91 -14.31
C VAL A 339 -21.37 -10.14 -13.52
N GLU A 340 -22.50 -10.73 -13.91
CA GLU A 340 -22.93 -12.02 -13.36
C GLU A 340 -21.86 -13.06 -13.72
N THR A 341 -21.29 -13.70 -12.69
CA THR A 341 -20.44 -14.88 -12.92
C THR A 341 -21.33 -16.01 -13.40
N ALA A 342 -21.00 -16.64 -14.51
CA ALA A 342 -21.66 -17.89 -14.90
C ALA A 342 -21.53 -18.88 -13.73
N GLU A 343 -22.65 -19.41 -13.26
CA GLU A 343 -22.64 -20.50 -12.28
C GLU A 343 -21.96 -21.69 -12.95
N ASP A 344 -20.83 -22.14 -12.42
CA ASP A 344 -20.18 -23.40 -12.76
C ASP A 344 -20.94 -24.58 -12.14
#